data_0dda99bcf3e94d0100537f685b70142b
#
_entry.id   0dda99bcf3e94d0100537f685b70142b
#
_cell.length_a   1.000
_cell.length_b   1.000
_cell.length_c   1.000
_cell.angle_alpha   90.00
_cell.angle_beta   90.00
_cell.angle_gamma   90.00
#
_symmetry.space_group_name_H-M   'P 1'
#
loop_
_entity.id
_entity.type
_entity.pdbx_description
1 polymer ?
#
loop_
_entity_poly.entity_id
_entity_poly.type
_entity_poly.pdbx_seq_one_letter_code
_entity_poly.pdbx_strand_id
1 'polypeptide(L)'
;MAFAPTSMQLKSDAFKQDTLIPSRFTGEGEDVSPALAWENPPDGTKAFAVICHDPDAPLVSSRGTYGFVHWVLYNIPGDVTHLDEGTHLYTNGVTDFGKTGYNGPMPPNGHGLHNYYFWVLALDKAVALAPGLNLWQLLEKIEPLLIGMNRLVGRYKRD
;
A
#
# COMPACT_ATOMS: atom_id res chain seq x y z
N MET A 1 5.54 4.76 -20.71
CA MET A 1 6.00 3.48 -20.12
C MET A 1 4.78 2.62 -19.84
N ALA A 2 4.80 1.36 -20.21
CA ALA A 2 3.70 0.45 -19.93
C ALA A 2 3.97 -0.21 -18.56
N PHE A 3 3.05 -0.06 -17.63
CA PHE A 3 3.12 -0.71 -16.34
C PHE A 3 2.29 -1.97 -16.38
N ALA A 4 2.92 -3.09 -16.09
CA ALA A 4 2.23 -4.36 -15.94
C ALA A 4 2.71 -5.03 -14.65
N PRO A 5 1.84 -5.79 -13.95
CA PRO A 5 2.30 -6.65 -12.88
C PRO A 5 3.41 -7.56 -13.39
N THR A 6 4.43 -7.74 -12.57
CA THR A 6 5.57 -8.62 -12.91
C THR A 6 5.35 -10.02 -12.33
N SER A 7 6.37 -10.87 -12.46
CA SER A 7 6.41 -12.14 -11.74
C SER A 7 6.58 -11.99 -10.22
N MET A 8 6.80 -10.78 -9.72
CA MET A 8 6.76 -10.51 -8.28
C MET A 8 5.45 -11.01 -7.68
N GLN A 9 5.53 -11.57 -6.49
CA GLN A 9 4.36 -12.00 -5.72
C GLN A 9 4.34 -11.27 -4.39
N LEU A 10 3.16 -10.81 -3.99
CA LEU A 10 2.92 -10.18 -2.71
C LEU A 10 1.93 -11.01 -1.91
N LYS A 11 2.29 -11.35 -0.67
CA LYS A 11 1.51 -12.20 0.23
C LYS A 11 1.44 -11.57 1.62
N SER A 12 0.45 -12.00 2.40
CA SER A 12 0.33 -11.71 3.82
C SER A 12 -0.08 -12.95 4.58
N ASP A 13 0.45 -13.12 5.80
CA ASP A 13 -0.04 -14.15 6.72
C ASP A 13 -1.38 -13.75 7.35
N ALA A 14 -1.77 -12.49 7.26
CA ALA A 14 -2.99 -11.97 7.84
C ALA A 14 -4.25 -12.31 7.04
N PHE A 15 -4.15 -12.34 5.70
CA PHE A 15 -5.26 -12.65 4.80
C PHE A 15 -4.75 -13.10 3.45
N LYS A 16 -5.60 -13.81 2.70
CA LYS A 16 -5.31 -14.26 1.34
C LYS A 16 -5.99 -13.36 0.32
N GLN A 17 -5.51 -13.44 -0.93
CA GLN A 17 -6.10 -12.74 -2.07
C GLN A 17 -7.62 -12.89 -2.10
N ASP A 18 -8.31 -11.77 -2.22
CA ASP A 18 -9.78 -11.69 -2.33
C ASP A 18 -10.57 -12.19 -1.11
N THR A 19 -9.92 -12.31 0.05
CA THR A 19 -10.58 -12.68 1.30
C THR A 19 -10.77 -11.46 2.22
N LEU A 20 -11.56 -11.65 3.28
CA LEU A 20 -11.77 -10.59 4.27
C LEU A 20 -10.50 -10.30 5.05
N ILE A 21 -10.20 -9.03 5.22
CA ILE A 21 -9.15 -8.55 6.12
C ILE A 21 -9.66 -8.70 7.56
N PRO A 22 -8.93 -9.36 8.48
CA PRO A 22 -9.33 -9.44 9.87
C PRO A 22 -9.48 -8.05 10.51
N SER A 23 -10.48 -7.89 11.36
CA SER A 23 -10.80 -6.61 11.99
C SER A 23 -9.64 -5.98 12.76
N ARG A 24 -8.69 -6.79 13.23
CA ARG A 24 -7.46 -6.34 13.87
C ARG A 24 -6.70 -5.29 13.04
N PHE A 25 -6.72 -5.42 11.73
CA PHE A 25 -5.98 -4.56 10.79
C PHE A 25 -6.83 -3.41 10.24
N THR A 26 -7.97 -3.14 10.85
CA THR A 26 -8.94 -2.14 10.40
C THR A 26 -9.19 -1.10 11.47
N GLY A 27 -9.88 -0.01 11.09
CA GLY A 27 -10.29 1.03 12.04
C GLY A 27 -11.28 0.58 13.09
N GLU A 28 -11.88 -0.62 12.96
CA GLU A 28 -12.74 -1.23 13.97
C GLU A 28 -11.96 -2.06 15.00
N GLY A 29 -10.68 -2.30 14.78
CA GLY A 29 -9.81 -3.07 15.67
C GLY A 29 -8.59 -2.27 16.12
N GLU A 30 -7.45 -2.96 16.21
CA GLU A 30 -6.19 -2.34 16.66
C GLU A 30 -5.59 -1.38 15.63
N ASP A 31 -6.03 -1.45 14.39
CA ASP A 31 -5.60 -0.60 13.29
C ASP A 31 -4.09 -0.67 13.00
N VAL A 32 -3.53 -1.85 13.14
CA VAL A 32 -2.12 -2.13 12.84
C VAL A 32 -1.98 -2.61 11.39
N SER A 33 -0.86 -2.30 10.75
CA SER A 33 -0.59 -2.77 9.40
C SER A 33 -0.37 -4.29 9.39
N PRO A 34 -0.88 -5.01 8.37
CA PRO A 34 -0.63 -6.44 8.25
C PRO A 34 0.82 -6.71 7.85
N ALA A 35 1.35 -7.87 8.25
CA ALA A 35 2.62 -8.35 7.74
C ALA A 35 2.50 -8.59 6.22
N LEU A 36 3.51 -8.20 5.48
CA LEU A 36 3.60 -8.40 4.03
C LEU A 36 4.93 -9.07 3.68
N ALA A 37 4.92 -9.92 2.68
CA ALA A 37 6.13 -10.49 2.13
C ALA A 37 6.03 -10.55 0.60
N TRP A 38 7.16 -10.35 -0.08
CA TRP A 38 7.21 -10.42 -1.54
C TRP A 38 8.38 -11.25 -2.03
N GLU A 39 8.20 -11.86 -3.19
CA GLU A 39 9.15 -12.74 -3.84
C GLU A 39 9.40 -12.30 -5.27
N ASN A 40 10.53 -12.74 -5.82
CA ASN A 40 10.90 -12.53 -7.21
C ASN A 40 10.89 -11.06 -7.66
N PRO A 41 11.56 -10.15 -6.92
CA PRO A 41 11.71 -8.79 -7.42
C PRO A 41 12.50 -8.79 -8.74
N PRO A 42 12.24 -7.83 -9.64
CA PRO A 42 13.02 -7.71 -10.87
C PRO A 42 14.51 -7.54 -10.57
N ASP A 43 15.35 -8.08 -11.45
CA ASP A 43 16.78 -7.83 -11.39
C ASP A 43 17.06 -6.32 -11.45
N GLY A 44 17.99 -5.86 -10.64
CA GLY A 44 18.33 -4.45 -10.56
C GLY A 44 17.47 -3.64 -9.59
N THR A 45 16.59 -4.27 -8.83
CA THR A 45 15.84 -3.59 -7.77
C THR A 45 16.76 -3.03 -6.70
N LYS A 46 16.64 -1.73 -6.42
CA LYS A 46 17.45 -1.01 -5.42
C LYS A 46 16.63 -0.46 -4.27
N ALA A 47 15.32 -0.35 -4.44
CA ALA A 47 14.40 0.14 -3.41
C ALA A 47 13.00 -0.38 -3.67
N PHE A 48 12.15 -0.31 -2.63
CA PHE A 48 10.73 -0.59 -2.73
C PHE A 48 9.91 0.54 -2.11
N ALA A 49 8.65 0.62 -2.54
CA ALA A 49 7.59 1.35 -1.87
C ALA A 49 6.36 0.43 -1.73
N VAL A 50 5.57 0.67 -0.69
CA VAL A 50 4.33 -0.06 -0.43
C VAL A 50 3.21 0.95 -0.25
N ILE A 51 2.10 0.72 -0.92
CA ILE A 51 0.91 1.56 -0.81
C ILE A 51 -0.33 0.70 -0.57
N CYS A 52 -1.32 1.27 0.12
CA CYS A 52 -2.65 0.66 0.24
C CYS A 52 -3.70 1.67 -0.20
N HIS A 53 -4.55 1.26 -1.13
CA HIS A 53 -5.55 2.11 -1.76
C HIS A 53 -6.90 1.40 -1.88
N ASP A 54 -7.97 2.14 -1.58
CA ASP A 54 -9.36 1.69 -1.73
C ASP A 54 -10.02 2.48 -2.88
N PRO A 55 -10.17 1.87 -4.09
CA PRO A 55 -10.84 2.52 -5.20
C PRO A 55 -12.38 2.54 -5.08
N ASP A 56 -12.94 1.78 -4.14
CA ASP A 56 -14.39 1.67 -3.93
C ASP A 56 -14.95 2.75 -3.01
N ALA A 57 -14.09 3.54 -2.37
CA ALA A 57 -14.52 4.67 -1.57
C ALA A 57 -15.22 5.70 -2.46
N PRO A 58 -16.42 6.20 -2.08
CA PRO A 58 -17.20 7.08 -2.93
C PRO A 58 -16.72 8.53 -2.92
N LEU A 59 -15.42 8.75 -2.76
CA LEU A 59 -14.82 10.08 -2.64
C LEU A 59 -13.93 10.35 -3.85
N VAL A 60 -14.11 11.52 -4.43
CA VAL A 60 -13.19 12.08 -5.42
C VAL A 60 -12.47 13.25 -4.77
N SER A 61 -11.17 13.15 -4.63
CA SER A 61 -10.39 14.24 -4.06
C SER A 61 -10.39 15.46 -4.97
N SER A 62 -10.15 16.64 -4.39
CA SER A 62 -10.00 17.88 -5.15
C SER A 62 -8.86 17.84 -6.16
N ARG A 63 -7.95 16.87 -6.06
CA ARG A 63 -6.83 16.65 -7.01
C ARG A 63 -7.14 15.61 -8.07
N GLY A 64 -8.39 15.15 -8.17
CA GLY A 64 -8.79 14.14 -9.13
C GLY A 64 -8.39 12.71 -8.77
N THR A 65 -7.87 12.47 -7.56
CA THR A 65 -7.59 11.12 -7.08
C THR A 65 -8.90 10.41 -6.77
N TYR A 66 -9.14 9.28 -7.41
CA TYR A 66 -10.31 8.48 -7.17
C TYR A 66 -10.04 7.49 -6.02
N GLY A 67 -11.02 7.36 -5.11
CA GLY A 67 -10.91 6.45 -3.98
C GLY A 67 -10.19 7.06 -2.77
N PHE A 68 -9.65 6.20 -1.91
CA PHE A 68 -9.09 6.59 -0.63
C PHE A 68 -7.74 5.92 -0.38
N VAL A 69 -6.75 6.70 0.06
CA VAL A 69 -5.38 6.22 0.35
C VAL A 69 -5.25 5.88 1.83
N HIS A 70 -4.88 4.64 2.13
CA HIS A 70 -4.77 4.09 3.49
C HIS A 70 -3.33 3.96 3.99
N TRP A 71 -2.33 3.85 3.10
CA TRP A 71 -0.94 3.68 3.49
C TRP A 71 0.01 4.12 2.38
N VAL A 72 1.05 4.83 2.76
CA VAL A 72 2.13 5.27 1.85
C VAL A 72 3.45 5.06 2.59
N LEU A 73 4.21 4.02 2.20
CA LEU A 73 5.47 3.64 2.84
C LEU A 73 6.57 3.56 1.77
N TYR A 74 7.71 4.20 2.00
CA TYR A 74 8.78 4.26 1.01
C TYR A 74 10.17 4.31 1.67
N ASN A 75 11.21 4.49 0.87
CA ASN A 75 12.60 4.38 1.29
C ASN A 75 12.94 2.99 1.85
N ILE A 76 12.29 1.94 1.32
CA ILE A 76 12.54 0.55 1.70
C ILE A 76 13.74 0.06 0.89
N PRO A 77 14.83 -0.42 1.53
CA PRO A 77 15.99 -0.94 0.79
C PRO A 77 15.67 -2.12 -0.12
N GLY A 78 16.43 -2.26 -1.21
CA GLY A 78 16.20 -3.27 -2.24
C GLY A 78 16.49 -4.72 -1.81
N ASP A 79 17.12 -4.93 -0.66
CA ASP A 79 17.35 -6.25 -0.06
C ASP A 79 16.25 -6.67 0.94
N VAL A 80 15.28 -5.80 1.22
CA VAL A 80 14.13 -6.08 2.06
C VAL A 80 13.09 -6.84 1.27
N THR A 81 12.55 -7.93 1.83
CA THR A 81 11.53 -8.77 1.19
C THR A 81 10.27 -8.95 2.03
N HIS A 82 10.21 -8.30 3.20
CA HIS A 82 9.06 -8.40 4.08
C HIS A 82 8.93 -7.17 4.97
N LEU A 83 7.71 -6.95 5.46
CA LEU A 83 7.37 -6.01 6.50
C LEU A 83 6.71 -6.76 7.64
N ASP A 84 7.15 -6.52 8.87
CA ASP A 84 6.51 -7.08 10.05
C ASP A 84 5.16 -6.40 10.29
N GLU A 85 4.25 -7.13 10.94
CA GLU A 85 2.99 -6.56 11.42
C GLU A 85 3.26 -5.32 12.28
N GLY A 86 2.54 -4.23 12.01
CA GLY A 86 2.67 -2.99 12.75
C GLY A 86 4.04 -2.31 12.62
N THR A 87 4.74 -2.54 11.53
CA THR A 87 6.11 -2.00 11.36
C THR A 87 6.18 -0.50 11.56
N HIS A 88 7.23 -0.04 12.23
CA HIS A 88 7.60 1.36 12.38
C HIS A 88 8.88 1.71 11.60
N LEU A 89 9.36 0.79 10.77
CA LEU A 89 10.54 0.99 9.94
C LEU A 89 10.20 1.78 8.67
N TYR A 90 11.21 2.40 8.10
CA TYR A 90 11.17 3.15 6.84
C TYR A 90 10.39 4.47 6.97
N THR A 91 9.99 5.05 5.85
CA THR A 91 9.45 6.40 5.81
C THR A 91 7.97 6.37 5.45
N ASN A 92 7.14 7.00 6.27
CA ASN A 92 5.71 7.12 6.04
C ASN A 92 5.35 8.42 5.34
N GLY A 93 4.44 8.30 4.37
CA GLY A 93 3.71 9.41 3.79
C GLY A 93 2.39 9.65 4.50
N VAL A 94 1.59 10.57 3.95
CA VAL A 94 0.30 10.99 4.50
C VAL A 94 -0.82 10.24 3.80
N THR A 95 -1.76 9.71 4.59
CA THR A 95 -2.99 9.08 4.09
C THR A 95 -4.09 10.10 3.89
N ASP A 96 -5.20 9.69 3.29
CA ASP A 96 -6.37 10.56 3.14
C ASP A 96 -7.13 10.81 4.46
N PHE A 97 -6.75 10.15 5.55
CA PHE A 97 -7.15 10.54 6.90
C PHE A 97 -6.39 11.78 7.41
N GLY A 98 -5.40 12.27 6.65
CA GLY A 98 -4.54 13.37 7.09
C GLY A 98 -3.50 12.97 8.14
N LYS A 99 -3.19 11.69 8.24
CA LYS A 99 -2.24 11.12 9.20
C LYS A 99 -1.10 10.41 8.47
N THR A 100 0.04 10.28 9.11
CA THR A 100 1.14 9.45 8.64
C THR A 100 1.00 8.02 9.12
N GLY A 101 1.51 7.08 8.33
CA GLY A 101 1.48 5.66 8.66
C GLY A 101 0.27 4.93 8.09
N TYR A 102 0.01 3.75 8.63
CA TYR A 102 -1.10 2.92 8.21
C TYR A 102 -2.40 3.35 8.91
N ASN A 103 -3.45 3.51 8.12
CA ASN A 103 -4.82 3.64 8.61
C ASN A 103 -5.68 2.63 7.83
N GLY A 104 -6.17 1.62 8.53
CA GLY A 104 -6.84 0.49 7.89
C GLY A 104 -8.24 0.77 7.38
N PRO A 105 -8.87 -0.28 6.82
CA PRO A 105 -10.23 -0.21 6.31
C PRO A 105 -11.21 0.37 7.33
N MET A 106 -12.03 1.29 6.88
CA MET A 106 -13.12 1.89 7.65
C MET A 106 -14.24 2.34 6.72
N PRO A 107 -14.78 1.43 5.89
CA PRO A 107 -15.83 1.80 4.93
C PRO A 107 -17.09 2.26 5.66
N PRO A 108 -17.94 3.09 5.04
CA PRO A 108 -19.20 3.49 5.66
C PRO A 108 -20.09 2.30 5.99
N ASN A 109 -20.81 2.36 7.11
CA ASN A 109 -21.76 1.31 7.50
C ASN A 109 -22.78 1.08 6.37
N GLY A 110 -23.00 -0.21 6.07
CA GLY A 110 -23.99 -0.60 5.07
C GLY A 110 -23.60 -0.31 3.62
N HIS A 111 -22.39 0.17 3.35
CA HIS A 111 -21.94 0.49 2.00
C HIS A 111 -21.53 -0.75 1.19
N GLY A 112 -21.41 -1.90 1.84
CA GLY A 112 -21.00 -3.16 1.20
C GLY A 112 -19.50 -3.38 1.24
N LEU A 113 -19.03 -4.36 0.47
CA LEU A 113 -17.63 -4.72 0.40
C LEU A 113 -16.82 -3.67 -0.35
N HIS A 114 -15.72 -3.25 0.25
CA HIS A 114 -14.68 -2.49 -0.40
C HIS A 114 -13.45 -3.37 -0.63
N ASN A 115 -12.73 -3.12 -1.71
CA ASN A 115 -11.48 -3.80 -2.05
C ASN A 115 -10.30 -2.89 -1.68
N TYR A 116 -9.34 -3.46 -0.92
CA TYR A 116 -8.14 -2.76 -0.48
C TYR A 116 -6.95 -3.36 -1.20
N TYR A 117 -6.33 -2.55 -2.05
CA TYR A 117 -5.20 -2.95 -2.88
C TYR A 117 -3.90 -2.59 -2.15
N PHE A 118 -3.18 -3.63 -1.70
CA PHE A 118 -1.82 -3.47 -1.21
C PHE A 118 -0.87 -3.67 -2.38
N TRP A 119 -0.13 -2.64 -2.74
CA TRP A 119 0.84 -2.69 -3.83
C TRP A 119 2.26 -2.67 -3.28
N VAL A 120 3.16 -3.48 -3.88
CA VAL A 120 4.60 -3.35 -3.74
C VAL A 120 5.15 -2.86 -5.08
N LEU A 121 5.96 -1.82 -5.02
CA LEU A 121 6.56 -1.14 -6.17
C LEU A 121 8.08 -1.30 -6.10
N ALA A 122 8.68 -1.90 -7.12
CA ALA A 122 10.13 -2.12 -7.19
C ALA A 122 10.78 -1.03 -8.03
N LEU A 123 11.83 -0.42 -7.50
CA LEU A 123 12.54 0.71 -8.11
C LEU A 123 13.96 0.33 -8.46
N ASP A 124 14.47 0.80 -9.59
CA ASP A 124 15.83 0.54 -10.07
C ASP A 124 16.89 1.45 -9.43
N LYS A 125 16.49 2.36 -8.56
CA LYS A 125 17.38 3.31 -7.90
C LYS A 125 17.02 3.44 -6.42
N ALA A 126 18.03 3.49 -5.58
CA ALA A 126 17.85 3.84 -4.18
C ALA A 126 17.40 5.30 -4.07
N VAL A 127 16.43 5.56 -3.21
CA VAL A 127 15.87 6.88 -2.98
C VAL A 127 15.94 7.23 -1.49
N ALA A 128 16.10 8.52 -1.21
CA ALA A 128 16.05 9.07 0.14
C ALA A 128 15.05 10.24 0.13
N LEU A 129 13.76 9.90 0.11
CA LEU A 129 12.70 10.87 0.02
C LEU A 129 12.28 11.38 1.39
N ALA A 130 11.88 12.65 1.47
CA ALA A 130 11.41 13.26 2.69
C ALA A 130 10.13 12.58 3.21
N PRO A 131 9.91 12.51 4.53
CA PRO A 131 8.65 12.01 5.09
C PRO A 131 7.48 12.93 4.75
N GLY A 132 6.26 12.39 4.85
CA GLY A 132 5.04 13.17 4.72
C GLY A 132 4.58 13.42 3.28
N LEU A 133 5.12 12.71 2.28
CA LEU A 133 4.59 12.78 0.92
C LEU A 133 3.21 12.11 0.87
N ASN A 134 2.27 12.71 0.15
CA ASN A 134 1.05 11.99 -0.19
C ASN A 134 1.31 11.02 -1.36
N LEU A 135 0.35 10.16 -1.67
CA LEU A 135 0.51 9.16 -2.73
C LEU A 135 0.88 9.82 -4.07
N TRP A 136 0.24 10.91 -4.41
CA TRP A 136 0.48 11.59 -5.68
C TRP A 136 1.91 12.12 -5.79
N GLN A 137 2.39 12.76 -4.74
CA GLN A 137 3.77 13.26 -4.67
C GLN A 137 4.80 12.14 -4.73
N LEU A 138 4.51 11.02 -4.05
CA LEU A 138 5.36 9.84 -4.12
C LEU A 138 5.43 9.30 -5.55
N LEU A 139 4.29 9.09 -6.20
CA LEU A 139 4.23 8.53 -7.54
C LEU A 139 4.96 9.41 -8.57
N GLU A 140 4.86 10.72 -8.49
CA GLU A 140 5.62 11.64 -9.37
C GLU A 140 7.14 11.40 -9.26
N LYS A 141 7.62 11.08 -8.08
CA LYS A 141 9.06 10.87 -7.83
C LYS A 141 9.54 9.48 -8.23
N ILE A 142 8.73 8.45 -8.03
CA ILE A 142 9.17 7.07 -8.22
C ILE A 142 8.75 6.46 -9.56
N GLU A 143 7.74 7.01 -10.23
CA GLU A 143 7.29 6.48 -11.52
C GLU A 143 8.42 6.31 -12.55
N PRO A 144 9.35 7.26 -12.71
CA PRO A 144 10.46 7.09 -13.64
C PRO A 144 11.44 5.95 -13.26
N LEU A 145 11.40 5.49 -12.01
CA LEU A 145 12.30 4.47 -11.47
C LEU A 145 11.63 3.09 -11.38
N LEU A 146 10.34 3.00 -11.67
CA LEU A 146 9.55 1.81 -11.48
C LEU A 146 9.91 0.74 -12.51
N ILE A 147 10.32 -0.44 -12.04
CA ILE A 147 10.69 -1.59 -12.86
C ILE A 147 9.83 -2.82 -12.62
N GLY A 148 9.01 -2.81 -11.58
CA GLY A 148 8.09 -3.90 -11.31
C GLY A 148 7.10 -3.53 -10.22
N MET A 149 5.94 -4.20 -10.25
CA MET A 149 4.90 -4.01 -9.26
C MET A 149 3.98 -5.22 -9.23
N ASN A 150 3.41 -5.50 -8.08
CA ASN A 150 2.31 -6.44 -7.96
C ASN A 150 1.48 -6.08 -6.72
N ARG A 151 0.35 -6.73 -6.55
CA ARG A 151 -0.62 -6.40 -5.52
C ARG A 151 -1.20 -7.62 -4.83
N LEU A 152 -1.69 -7.39 -3.62
CA LEU A 152 -2.55 -8.29 -2.86
C LEU A 152 -3.84 -7.54 -2.54
N VAL A 153 -4.98 -8.13 -2.82
CA VAL A 153 -6.28 -7.50 -2.59
C VAL A 153 -6.98 -8.17 -1.42
N GLY A 154 -7.28 -7.39 -0.39
CA GLY A 154 -8.15 -7.80 0.70
C GLY A 154 -9.48 -7.06 0.64
N ARG A 155 -10.48 -7.59 1.31
CA ARG A 155 -11.84 -7.02 1.35
C ARG A 155 -12.28 -6.73 2.76
N TYR A 156 -13.13 -5.74 2.91
CA TYR A 156 -13.75 -5.43 4.19
C TYR A 156 -15.10 -4.73 4.00
N LYS A 157 -16.00 -4.93 4.94
CA LYS A 157 -17.27 -4.21 5.03
C LYS A 157 -17.62 -3.93 6.48
N ARG A 158 -18.46 -2.94 6.70
CA ARG A 158 -19.10 -2.68 7.99
C ARG A 158 -20.61 -2.83 7.81
N ASP A 159 -21.23 -3.45 8.78
CA ASP A 159 -22.70 -3.66 8.79
C ASP A 159 -23.44 -2.46 9.38
#